data_72ef296b4ae9d65489f908a7fb12e347
#
_entry.id   72ef296b4ae9d65489f908a7fb12e347
#
_cell.length_a   1.000
_cell.length_b   1.000
_cell.length_c   1.000
_cell.angle_alpha   90.00
_cell.angle_beta   90.00
_cell.angle_gamma   90.00
#
_symmetry.space_group_name_H-M   'P 1'
#
loop_
_entity.id
_entity.type
_entity.pdbx_description
1 polymer ?
#
loop_
_entity_poly.entity_id
_entity_poly.type
_entity_poly.pdbx_seq_one_letter_code
_entity_poly.pdbx_strand_id
1 'polypeptide(L)'
;MTTPRLLQTTTALWARFTGVLDALQPAAALAARLYIAQVFFLSGLTKLRDWDTTVALFTDEYKVPLLSPEAAAFMGTAGELVLPVLLVLGLAGRFAALGLFVVNAVAVIALSDIAPAALQQHVFWGSLLAGLAIFGVGPWSLDHWLARRGLPRG
;
A
#
# COMPACT_ATOMS: atom_id res chain seq x y z
N MET A 1 28.68 35.85 -19.05
CA MET A 1 29.19 34.46 -19.16
C MET A 1 28.12 33.65 -19.90
N THR A 2 28.35 33.34 -21.18
CA THR A 2 27.42 32.56 -21.99
C THR A 2 27.62 31.07 -21.68
N THR A 3 26.64 30.42 -21.10
CA THR A 3 26.66 28.96 -20.89
C THR A 3 26.88 28.25 -22.22
N PRO A 4 27.81 27.27 -22.29
CA PRO A 4 28.09 26.55 -23.52
C PRO A 4 26.84 25.89 -24.07
N ARG A 5 26.62 25.95 -25.39
CA ARG A 5 25.44 25.36 -26.09
C ARG A 5 25.19 23.90 -25.69
N LEU A 6 26.25 23.14 -25.47
CA LEU A 6 26.18 21.72 -25.04
C LEU A 6 25.49 21.57 -23.68
N LEU A 7 25.79 22.43 -22.71
CA LEU A 7 25.13 22.39 -21.39
C LEU A 7 23.64 22.75 -21.49
N GLN A 8 23.27 23.68 -22.35
CA GLN A 8 21.87 24.03 -22.58
C GLN A 8 21.09 22.88 -23.23
N THR A 9 21.70 22.16 -24.17
CA THR A 9 21.06 21.01 -24.83
C THR A 9 20.88 19.83 -23.87
N THR A 10 21.90 19.52 -23.07
CA THR A 10 21.83 18.43 -22.10
C THR A 10 20.81 18.71 -20.99
N THR A 11 20.73 19.93 -20.47
CA THR A 11 19.73 20.33 -19.48
C THR A 11 18.30 20.30 -20.05
N ALA A 12 18.13 20.69 -21.31
CA ALA A 12 16.81 20.64 -21.97
C ALA A 12 16.35 19.18 -22.19
N LEU A 13 17.23 18.29 -22.61
CA LEU A 13 16.93 16.85 -22.75
C LEU A 13 16.58 16.23 -21.39
N TRP A 14 17.36 16.54 -20.36
CA TRP A 14 17.09 16.09 -19.00
C TRP A 14 15.75 16.57 -18.49
N ALA A 15 15.42 17.85 -18.67
CA ALA A 15 14.14 18.41 -18.27
C ALA A 15 12.93 17.76 -19.00
N ARG A 16 13.10 17.41 -20.30
CA ARG A 16 12.07 16.65 -21.03
C ARG A 16 11.89 15.25 -20.48
N PHE A 17 13.00 14.56 -20.20
CA PHE A 17 12.97 13.22 -19.63
C PHE A 17 12.30 13.19 -18.26
N THR A 18 12.71 14.09 -17.34
CA THR A 18 12.08 14.20 -16.01
C THR A 18 10.61 14.58 -16.10
N GLY A 19 10.24 15.47 -17.04
CA GLY A 19 8.85 15.83 -17.27
C GLY A 19 7.97 14.65 -17.71
N VAL A 20 8.50 13.71 -18.49
CA VAL A 20 7.80 12.47 -18.84
C VAL A 20 7.62 11.58 -17.59
N LEU A 21 8.64 11.43 -16.77
CA LEU A 21 8.56 10.65 -15.52
C LEU A 21 7.53 11.26 -14.56
N ASP A 22 7.53 12.58 -14.41
CA ASP A 22 6.56 13.30 -13.58
C ASP A 22 5.11 13.10 -14.09
N ALA A 23 4.92 13.08 -15.40
CA ALA A 23 3.63 12.82 -16.02
C ALA A 23 3.13 11.37 -15.80
N LEU A 24 4.05 10.42 -15.58
CA LEU A 24 3.73 9.01 -15.30
C LEU A 24 3.43 8.74 -13.82
N GLN A 25 3.87 9.60 -12.89
CA GLN A 25 3.67 9.41 -11.45
C GLN A 25 2.21 9.13 -11.05
N PRO A 26 1.18 9.85 -11.55
CA PRO A 26 -0.21 9.57 -11.22
C PRO A 26 -0.65 8.15 -11.58
N ALA A 27 -0.25 7.70 -12.77
CA ALA A 27 -0.59 6.36 -13.25
C ALA A 27 0.13 5.27 -12.44
N ALA A 28 1.41 5.48 -12.13
CA ALA A 28 2.20 4.56 -11.30
C ALA A 28 1.63 4.44 -9.88
N ALA A 29 1.26 5.57 -9.25
CA ALA A 29 0.63 5.56 -7.94
C ALA A 29 -0.72 4.84 -7.95
N LEU A 30 -1.55 5.07 -8.97
CA LEU A 30 -2.83 4.36 -9.13
C LEU A 30 -2.61 2.86 -9.34
N ALA A 31 -1.68 2.46 -10.20
CA ALA A 31 -1.37 1.06 -10.46
C ALA A 31 -0.90 0.34 -9.16
N ALA A 32 -0.02 0.97 -8.38
CA ALA A 32 0.42 0.45 -7.10
C ALA A 32 -0.75 0.27 -6.11
N ARG A 33 -1.65 1.25 -6.03
CA ARG A 33 -2.86 1.19 -5.18
C ARG A 33 -3.76 0.03 -5.58
N LEU A 34 -4.07 -0.10 -6.88
CA LEU A 34 -4.95 -1.15 -7.38
C LEU A 34 -4.34 -2.55 -7.15
N TYR A 35 -3.05 -2.69 -7.43
CA TYR A 35 -2.35 -3.96 -7.22
C TYR A 35 -2.35 -4.38 -5.75
N ILE A 36 -1.95 -3.50 -4.84
CA ILE A 36 -1.92 -3.79 -3.40
C ILE A 36 -3.34 -4.05 -2.87
N ALA A 37 -4.29 -3.21 -3.26
CA ALA A 37 -5.68 -3.38 -2.81
C ALA A 37 -6.26 -4.73 -3.24
N GLN A 38 -6.00 -5.17 -4.46
CA GLN A 38 -6.42 -6.48 -4.95
C GLN A 38 -5.85 -7.61 -4.08
N VAL A 39 -4.55 -7.59 -3.79
CA VAL A 39 -3.88 -8.62 -2.99
C VAL A 39 -4.52 -8.76 -1.61
N PHE A 40 -4.61 -7.65 -0.87
CA PHE A 40 -5.13 -7.68 0.50
C PHE A 40 -6.64 -7.93 0.55
N PHE A 41 -7.41 -7.34 -0.36
CA PHE A 41 -8.87 -7.54 -0.39
C PHE A 41 -9.25 -8.99 -0.68
N LEU A 42 -8.58 -9.65 -1.64
CA LEU A 42 -8.80 -11.06 -1.92
C LEU A 42 -8.39 -11.96 -0.74
N SER A 43 -7.31 -11.62 -0.03
CA SER A 43 -6.91 -12.30 1.21
C SER A 43 -8.00 -12.21 2.28
N GLY A 44 -8.53 -11.01 2.52
CA GLY A 44 -9.64 -10.79 3.46
C GLY A 44 -10.90 -11.55 3.08
N LEU A 45 -11.27 -11.57 1.78
CA LEU A 45 -12.41 -12.35 1.30
C LEU A 45 -12.21 -13.85 1.52
N THR A 46 -11.00 -14.38 1.35
CA THR A 46 -10.71 -15.79 1.59
C THR A 46 -10.95 -16.15 3.05
N LYS A 47 -10.56 -15.28 3.99
CA LYS A 47 -10.78 -15.46 5.43
C LYS A 47 -12.26 -15.47 5.82
N LEU A 48 -13.09 -14.69 5.13
CA LEU A 48 -14.55 -14.66 5.37
C LEU A 48 -15.28 -15.91 4.90
N ARG A 49 -14.75 -16.65 3.93
CA ARG A 49 -15.40 -17.84 3.38
C ARG A 49 -15.54 -18.98 4.38
N ASP A 50 -14.56 -19.10 5.27
CA ASP A 50 -14.52 -20.10 6.33
C ASP A 50 -13.91 -19.47 7.57
N TRP A 51 -14.79 -18.94 8.43
CA TRP A 51 -14.36 -18.24 9.62
C TRP A 51 -13.74 -19.15 10.67
N ASP A 52 -14.27 -20.36 10.82
CA ASP A 52 -13.75 -21.32 11.81
C ASP A 52 -12.34 -21.75 11.44
N THR A 53 -12.08 -22.06 10.17
CA THR A 53 -10.73 -22.33 9.66
C THR A 53 -9.82 -21.11 9.84
N THR A 54 -10.34 -19.89 9.62
CA THR A 54 -9.55 -18.67 9.82
C THR A 54 -9.13 -18.52 11.29
N VAL A 55 -10.04 -18.69 12.24
CA VAL A 55 -9.70 -18.63 13.68
C VAL A 55 -8.73 -19.73 14.07
N ALA A 56 -8.89 -20.95 13.54
CA ALA A 56 -7.94 -22.05 13.76
C ALA A 56 -6.51 -21.70 13.28
N LEU A 57 -6.37 -21.10 12.09
CA LEU A 57 -5.08 -20.60 11.58
C LEU A 57 -4.42 -19.59 12.54
N PHE A 58 -5.20 -18.67 13.09
CA PHE A 58 -4.70 -17.68 14.07
C PHE A 58 -4.40 -18.32 15.44
N THR A 59 -5.00 -19.45 15.75
CA THR A 59 -4.71 -20.21 16.97
C THR A 59 -3.43 -21.02 16.83
N ASP A 60 -3.23 -21.68 15.71
CA ASP A 60 -2.20 -22.69 15.53
C ASP A 60 -0.94 -22.14 14.84
N GLU A 61 -1.09 -21.31 13.81
CA GLU A 61 0.01 -20.85 12.95
C GLU A 61 0.40 -19.39 13.18
N TYR A 62 -0.58 -18.47 13.22
CA TYR A 62 -0.32 -17.04 13.39
C TYR A 62 -0.26 -16.66 14.87
N LYS A 63 0.93 -16.46 15.38
CA LYS A 63 1.13 -16.03 16.78
C LYS A 63 1.21 -14.51 16.87
N VAL A 64 0.06 -13.83 16.74
CA VAL A 64 0.00 -12.37 16.82
C VAL A 64 0.21 -11.93 18.27
N PRO A 65 1.25 -11.12 18.57
CA PRO A 65 1.52 -10.66 19.91
C PRO A 65 0.37 -9.82 20.48
N LEU A 66 0.10 -9.95 21.78
CA LEU A 66 -0.84 -9.13 22.54
C LEU A 66 -2.33 -9.29 22.20
N LEU A 67 -2.70 -10.12 21.24
CA LEU A 67 -4.09 -10.35 20.83
C LEU A 67 -4.49 -11.81 21.04
N SER A 68 -5.77 -12.04 21.36
CA SER A 68 -6.32 -13.39 21.26
C SER A 68 -6.44 -13.79 19.77
N PRO A 69 -6.43 -15.09 19.45
CA PRO A 69 -6.58 -15.57 18.08
C PRO A 69 -7.81 -15.00 17.37
N GLU A 70 -8.95 -14.94 18.03
CA GLU A 70 -10.20 -14.41 17.50
C GLU A 70 -10.10 -12.91 17.22
N ALA A 71 -9.51 -12.13 18.15
CA ALA A 71 -9.32 -10.70 17.99
C ALA A 71 -8.33 -10.41 16.84
N ALA A 72 -7.25 -11.17 16.74
CA ALA A 72 -6.27 -11.05 15.67
C ALA A 72 -6.88 -11.41 14.30
N ALA A 73 -7.65 -12.51 14.22
CA ALA A 73 -8.38 -12.91 13.02
C ALA A 73 -9.37 -11.82 12.57
N PHE A 74 -10.16 -11.26 13.52
CA PHE A 74 -11.12 -10.21 13.22
C PHE A 74 -10.44 -8.93 12.74
N MET A 75 -9.46 -8.43 13.49
CA MET A 75 -8.75 -7.19 13.15
C MET A 75 -7.96 -7.29 11.84
N GLY A 76 -7.29 -8.43 11.62
CA GLY A 76 -6.57 -8.71 10.39
C GLY A 76 -7.51 -8.73 9.19
N THR A 77 -8.60 -9.48 9.27
CA THR A 77 -9.60 -9.58 8.20
C THR A 77 -10.29 -8.24 7.94
N ALA A 78 -10.69 -7.51 8.97
CA ALA A 78 -11.27 -6.18 8.83
C ALA A 78 -10.29 -5.19 8.17
N GLY A 79 -9.02 -5.21 8.58
CA GLY A 79 -7.98 -4.40 7.97
C GLY A 79 -7.78 -4.73 6.48
N GLU A 80 -7.75 -6.02 6.13
CA GLU A 80 -7.61 -6.50 4.74
C GLU A 80 -8.82 -6.19 3.86
N LEU A 81 -9.98 -5.92 4.42
CA LEU A 81 -11.19 -5.57 3.64
C LEU A 81 -11.42 -4.06 3.56
N VAL A 82 -11.25 -3.35 4.67
CA VAL A 82 -11.58 -1.91 4.74
C VAL A 82 -10.46 -1.05 4.16
N LEU A 83 -9.21 -1.28 4.56
CA LEU A 83 -8.09 -0.44 4.14
C LEU A 83 -7.82 -0.47 2.63
N PRO A 84 -7.94 -1.61 1.92
CA PRO A 84 -7.83 -1.63 0.47
C PRO A 84 -8.87 -0.78 -0.24
N VAL A 85 -10.11 -0.74 0.26
CA VAL A 85 -11.16 0.11 -0.32
C VAL A 85 -10.80 1.59 -0.18
N LEU A 86 -10.36 2.01 1.00
CA LEU A 86 -9.87 3.38 1.23
C LEU A 86 -8.67 3.69 0.32
N LEU A 87 -7.75 2.75 0.16
CA LEU A 87 -6.57 2.89 -0.67
C LEU A 87 -6.94 3.07 -2.15
N VAL A 88 -7.86 2.26 -2.69
CA VAL A 88 -8.34 2.38 -4.08
C VAL A 88 -9.00 3.74 -4.31
N LEU A 89 -9.88 4.16 -3.42
CA LEU A 89 -10.53 5.45 -3.49
C LEU A 89 -9.54 6.62 -3.32
N GLY A 90 -8.41 6.36 -2.66
CA GLY A 90 -7.46 7.38 -2.24
C GLY A 90 -8.10 8.33 -1.21
N LEU A 91 -8.91 7.78 -0.32
CA LEU A 91 -9.52 8.47 0.81
C LEU A 91 -8.76 8.12 2.09
N ALA A 92 -8.27 9.13 2.81
CA ALA A 92 -7.30 8.94 3.88
C ALA A 92 -6.14 8.02 3.44
N GLY A 93 -5.65 8.24 2.21
CA GLY A 93 -4.86 7.27 1.48
C GLY A 93 -3.53 6.93 2.12
N ARG A 94 -2.86 7.89 2.79
CA ARG A 94 -1.63 7.63 3.57
C ARG A 94 -1.92 6.77 4.79
N PHE A 95 -3.04 7.01 5.47
CA PHE A 95 -3.47 6.19 6.60
C PHE A 95 -3.77 4.76 6.16
N ALA A 96 -4.50 4.59 5.04
CA ALA A 96 -4.80 3.27 4.49
C ALA A 96 -3.52 2.51 4.09
N ALA A 97 -2.57 3.19 3.46
CA ALA A 97 -1.28 2.59 3.09
C ALA A 97 -0.46 2.18 4.33
N LEU A 98 -0.40 3.04 5.36
CA LEU A 98 0.28 2.73 6.60
C LEU A 98 -0.39 1.59 7.37
N GLY A 99 -1.73 1.58 7.43
CA GLY A 99 -2.50 0.51 8.05
C GLY A 99 -2.24 -0.84 7.38
N LEU A 100 -2.26 -0.91 6.04
CA LEU A 100 -1.92 -2.11 5.30
C LEU A 100 -0.45 -2.51 5.47
N PHE A 101 0.46 -1.55 5.60
CA PHE A 101 1.86 -1.83 5.92
C PHE A 101 1.99 -2.53 7.27
N VAL A 102 1.25 -2.08 8.29
CA VAL A 102 1.22 -2.72 9.60
C VAL A 102 0.62 -4.13 9.51
N VAL A 103 -0.51 -4.31 8.82
CA VAL A 103 -1.11 -5.64 8.59
C VAL A 103 -0.11 -6.57 7.90
N ASN A 104 0.58 -6.08 6.86
CA ASN A 104 1.62 -6.83 6.15
C ASN A 104 2.79 -7.22 7.06
N ALA A 105 3.29 -6.30 7.89
CA ALA A 105 4.38 -6.56 8.82
C ALA A 105 3.98 -7.57 9.90
N VAL A 106 2.77 -7.43 10.45
CA VAL A 106 2.23 -8.38 11.44
C VAL A 106 2.09 -9.77 10.85
N ALA A 107 1.63 -9.90 9.60
CA ALA A 107 1.53 -11.19 8.92
C ALA A 107 2.89 -11.91 8.82
N VAL A 108 3.98 -11.16 8.55
CA VAL A 108 5.34 -11.73 8.51
C VAL A 108 5.84 -12.12 9.90
N ILE A 109 5.61 -11.25 10.91
CA ILE A 109 6.12 -11.47 12.28
C ILE A 109 5.34 -12.60 12.98
N ALA A 110 4.04 -12.73 12.68
CA ALA A 110 3.17 -13.71 13.31
C ALA A 110 3.43 -15.15 12.86
N LEU A 111 3.98 -15.35 11.65
CA LEU A 111 4.35 -16.67 11.15
C LEU A 111 5.71 -17.09 11.70
N SER A 112 5.75 -18.25 12.37
CA SER A 112 6.99 -18.83 12.90
C SER A 112 7.95 -19.32 11.80
N ASP A 113 7.40 -19.71 10.66
CA ASP A 113 8.17 -20.20 9.51
C ASP A 113 7.50 -19.72 8.21
N ILE A 114 8.09 -18.70 7.59
CA ILE A 114 7.61 -18.15 6.32
C ILE A 114 8.49 -18.59 5.17
N ALA A 115 7.89 -19.19 4.13
CA ALA A 115 8.62 -19.58 2.93
C ALA A 115 9.33 -18.37 2.29
N PRO A 116 10.60 -18.52 1.80
CA PRO A 116 11.37 -17.40 1.23
C PRO A 116 10.66 -16.64 0.12
N ALA A 117 9.91 -17.34 -0.75
CA ALA A 117 9.14 -16.71 -1.82
C ALA A 117 7.99 -15.84 -1.27
N ALA A 118 7.30 -16.30 -0.23
CA ALA A 118 6.25 -15.51 0.44
C ALA A 118 6.85 -14.28 1.13
N LEU A 119 7.98 -14.43 1.83
CA LEU A 119 8.67 -13.29 2.44
C LEU A 119 9.05 -12.23 1.40
N GLN A 120 9.57 -12.62 0.24
CA GLN A 120 9.89 -11.69 -0.84
C GLN A 120 8.66 -10.91 -1.32
N GLN A 121 7.50 -11.57 -1.42
CA GLN A 121 6.24 -10.90 -1.78
C GLN A 121 5.83 -9.88 -0.70
N HIS A 122 5.90 -10.24 0.58
CA HIS A 122 5.60 -9.32 1.68
C HIS A 122 6.56 -8.11 1.71
N VAL A 123 7.85 -8.32 1.44
CA VAL A 123 8.84 -7.22 1.31
C VAL A 123 8.48 -6.31 0.13
N PHE A 124 8.10 -6.87 -1.02
CA PHE A 124 7.69 -6.08 -2.18
C PHE A 124 6.42 -5.26 -1.89
N TRP A 125 5.38 -5.88 -1.31
CA TRP A 125 4.16 -5.16 -0.91
C TRP A 125 4.43 -4.10 0.13
N GLY A 126 5.25 -4.41 1.14
CA GLY A 126 5.67 -3.46 2.17
C GLY A 126 6.40 -2.25 1.58
N SER A 127 7.28 -2.47 0.58
CA SER A 127 7.98 -1.38 -0.10
C SER A 127 7.04 -0.45 -0.86
N LEU A 128 6.05 -1.01 -1.58
CA LEU A 128 5.02 -0.21 -2.26
C LEU A 128 4.16 0.57 -1.27
N LEU A 129 3.75 -0.07 -0.18
CA LEU A 129 2.94 0.55 0.89
C LEU A 129 3.70 1.68 1.58
N ALA A 130 4.98 1.47 1.89
CA ALA A 130 5.85 2.52 2.44
C ALA A 130 5.99 3.70 1.46
N GLY A 131 6.19 3.42 0.18
CA GLY A 131 6.21 4.45 -0.86
C GLY A 131 4.90 5.25 -0.90
N LEU A 132 3.75 4.59 -0.92
CA LEU A 132 2.44 5.24 -0.91
C LEU A 132 2.17 6.05 0.38
N ALA A 133 2.64 5.58 1.54
CA ALA A 133 2.51 6.31 2.80
C ALA A 133 3.39 7.56 2.83
N ILE A 134 4.64 7.48 2.36
CA ILE A 134 5.61 8.58 2.39
C ILE A 134 5.30 9.63 1.31
N PHE A 135 5.19 9.19 0.05
CA PHE A 135 5.01 10.09 -1.10
C PHE A 135 3.54 10.45 -1.36
N GLY A 136 2.61 9.70 -0.76
CA GLY A 136 1.17 9.88 -0.96
C GLY A 136 0.60 9.03 -2.09
N VAL A 137 -0.72 9.00 -2.14
CA VAL A 137 -1.51 8.14 -3.06
C VAL A 137 -1.72 8.74 -4.45
N GLY A 138 -1.10 9.89 -4.70
CA GLY A 138 -1.10 10.56 -6.00
C GLY A 138 -2.33 11.45 -6.26
N PRO A 139 -2.29 12.23 -7.36
CA PRO A 139 -3.33 13.22 -7.68
C PRO A 139 -4.65 12.61 -8.15
N TRP A 140 -4.68 11.36 -8.61
CA TRP A 140 -5.91 10.65 -8.95
C TRP A 140 -6.51 9.97 -7.71
N SER A 141 -6.88 10.79 -6.70
CA SER A 141 -7.38 10.36 -5.40
C SER A 141 -8.45 11.29 -4.88
N LEU A 142 -9.36 10.78 -4.04
CA LEU A 142 -10.36 11.61 -3.36
C LEU A 142 -9.71 12.64 -2.44
N ASP A 143 -8.62 12.29 -1.74
CA ASP A 143 -7.87 13.24 -0.90
C ASP A 143 -7.41 14.45 -1.69
N HIS A 144 -6.91 14.24 -2.92
CA HIS A 144 -6.48 15.35 -3.78
C HIS A 144 -7.66 16.21 -4.24
N TRP A 145 -8.77 15.59 -4.61
CA TRP A 145 -9.98 16.30 -5.00
C TRP A 145 -10.58 17.10 -3.85
N LEU A 146 -10.65 16.53 -2.63
CA LEU A 146 -11.12 17.21 -1.42
C LEU A 146 -10.21 18.40 -1.06
N ALA A 147 -8.89 18.22 -1.15
CA ALA A 147 -7.93 19.28 -0.88
C ALA A 147 -8.07 20.48 -1.83
N ARG A 148 -8.44 20.25 -3.11
CA ARG A 148 -8.72 21.32 -4.07
C ARG A 148 -9.99 22.10 -3.72
N ARG A 149 -10.87 21.55 -2.89
CA ARG A 149 -12.08 22.20 -2.36
C ARG A 149 -11.88 22.82 -0.97
N GLY A 150 -10.66 22.94 -0.48
CA GLY A 150 -10.33 23.53 0.81
C GLY A 150 -10.58 22.62 2.01
N LEU A 151 -10.82 21.32 1.81
CA LEU A 151 -10.99 20.36 2.88
C LEU A 151 -9.61 19.76 3.29
N PRO A 152 -9.42 19.35 4.58
CA PRO A 152 -8.16 18.79 5.03
C PRO A 152 -7.80 17.53 4.25
N ARG A 153 -6.50 17.33 4.01
CA ARG A 153 -5.94 16.10 3.43
C ARG A 153 -5.87 15.02 4.51
N GLY A 154 -6.33 13.83 4.20
CA GLY A 154 -6.16 12.63 5.04
C GLY A 154 -4.73 12.09 5.01
#